data_e4bd6add1bd5a161dc90f6120de27ac7
#
_entry.id   e4bd6add1bd5a161dc90f6120de27ac7
#
_cell.length_a   1.000
_cell.length_b   1.000
_cell.length_c   1.000
_cell.angle_alpha   90.00
_cell.angle_beta   90.00
_cell.angle_gamma   90.00
#
_symmetry.space_group_name_H-M   'P 1'
#
loop_
_entity.id
_entity.type
_entity.pdbx_description
1 polymer ?
#
loop_
_entity_poly.entity_id
_entity_poly.type
_entity_poly.pdbx_seq_one_letter_code
_entity_poly.pdbx_strand_id
1 'polypeptide(L)'
;MGEGNAAEPRDDAYDAVVVGSGLGGVSVAALLSKHGYKTLVLEQGEGVGGLAHAFKRDDYTFDSAIRVLAEGEMVEGLLEYLGVLDECKLLHIDHLYRANFPDGASIFAPVGLDDFMEAHIRLFPDEAEGIRTFFGLRRQMFLETAQMPMQLDPRQLGSAMEAAPTLFKYRTATLQAVLDEHLRDPKLKAMACALWPYMGTEPSRLSFFAYAQFIGVLVDGPYYCQGTFQNLVDAFVTALERNGGELVVKTPVTRILVEDGRVSGVEIEGGRQINARIVVSNADARHTFEDMIGIEQLPTSYARRLQRLKPSASACVLYGATSHDVMRYDPAHETFIYRHWDHDDTWRDVLAGKPAGMSMSIMTMLDPDLAPSGEHTIIITAVAPYDIGRSWAEYRDEYMEALLAEFETVIPNLREHLSFWVGGTPVDIERYTRNYEGATYGWELVPAQIGSKRLGHSTPLEGLYLCGHWTEEGPASFRVILSGINTASRILVDSGSAETIPSFKPADIPGLAL
;
A
#
# COMPACT_ATOMS: atom_id res chain seq x y z
N MET A 1 34.01 3.53 7.57
CA MET A 1 33.00 4.48 7.05
C MET A 1 32.69 5.37 8.24
N GLY A 2 32.98 6.67 8.14
CA GLY A 2 32.89 7.59 9.27
C GLY A 2 31.43 7.74 9.71
N GLU A 3 31.26 7.86 11.01
CA GLU A 3 30.00 8.32 11.64
C GLU A 3 29.72 9.74 11.11
N GLY A 4 28.95 9.81 10.00
CA GLY A 4 28.38 11.07 9.56
C GLY A 4 27.39 11.50 10.64
N ASN A 5 27.63 12.63 11.29
CA ASN A 5 26.64 13.27 12.16
C ASN A 5 25.30 13.30 11.42
N ALA A 6 24.24 12.77 12.05
CA ALA A 6 22.88 12.94 11.55
C ALA A 6 22.68 14.44 11.30
N ALA A 7 22.16 14.79 10.11
CA ALA A 7 21.83 16.18 9.84
C ALA A 7 20.75 16.60 10.85
N GLU A 8 20.93 17.73 11.54
CA GLU A 8 19.93 18.25 12.45
C GLU A 8 19.00 19.21 11.71
N PRO A 9 17.72 19.34 12.13
CA PRO A 9 16.82 20.38 11.61
C PRO A 9 17.47 21.76 11.68
N ARG A 10 17.39 22.53 10.58
CA ARG A 10 18.03 23.84 10.44
C ARG A 10 17.50 24.88 11.39
N ASP A 11 16.20 24.77 11.73
CA ASP A 11 15.47 25.73 12.55
C ASP A 11 14.71 25.02 13.70
N ASP A 12 14.29 25.79 14.68
CA ASP A 12 13.43 25.34 15.79
C ASP A 12 11.95 25.65 15.55
N ALA A 13 11.59 26.21 14.38
CA ALA A 13 10.19 26.53 14.05
C ALA A 13 9.89 26.35 12.57
N TYR A 14 8.78 25.66 12.30
CA TYR A 14 8.23 25.39 10.98
C TYR A 14 6.72 25.68 10.95
N ASP A 15 6.15 25.86 9.76
CA ASP A 15 4.70 25.93 9.61
C ASP A 15 4.07 24.55 9.78
N ALA A 16 4.73 23.53 9.21
CA ALA A 16 4.29 22.14 9.29
C ALA A 16 5.46 21.17 9.56
N VAL A 17 5.24 20.21 10.44
CA VAL A 17 6.13 19.06 10.66
C VAL A 17 5.39 17.78 10.25
N VAL A 18 6.03 16.98 9.39
CA VAL A 18 5.54 15.67 8.95
C VAL A 18 6.36 14.58 9.64
N VAL A 19 5.68 13.68 10.34
CA VAL A 19 6.29 12.57 11.05
C VAL A 19 6.24 11.32 10.18
N GLY A 20 7.40 10.88 9.69
CA GLY A 20 7.57 9.72 8.82
C GLY A 20 7.58 10.07 7.32
N SER A 21 8.58 9.54 6.62
CA SER A 21 8.85 9.78 5.20
C SER A 21 8.26 8.73 4.25
N GLY A 22 7.27 7.93 4.67
CA GLY A 22 6.54 7.06 3.75
C GLY A 22 5.85 7.87 2.63
N LEU A 23 5.42 7.23 1.53
CA LEU A 23 4.83 7.90 0.35
C LEU A 23 3.75 8.94 0.70
N GLY A 24 2.88 8.65 1.68
CA GLY A 24 1.88 9.62 2.15
C GLY A 24 2.52 10.86 2.78
N GLY A 25 3.57 10.66 3.60
CA GLY A 25 4.29 11.75 4.28
C GLY A 25 5.06 12.65 3.32
N VAL A 26 5.83 12.06 2.38
CA VAL A 26 6.58 12.88 1.41
C VAL A 26 5.67 13.58 0.41
N SER A 27 4.53 12.97 0.03
CA SER A 27 3.57 13.61 -0.89
C SER A 27 2.86 14.81 -0.23
N VAL A 28 2.41 14.69 1.02
CA VAL A 28 1.82 15.84 1.75
C VAL A 28 2.85 16.93 1.98
N ALA A 29 4.10 16.58 2.31
CA ALA A 29 5.17 17.54 2.55
C ALA A 29 5.54 18.32 1.28
N ALA A 30 5.67 17.65 0.14
CA ALA A 30 5.92 18.28 -1.16
C ALA A 30 4.80 19.26 -1.53
N LEU A 31 3.54 18.87 -1.32
CA LEU A 31 2.38 19.73 -1.59
C LEU A 31 2.35 20.95 -0.67
N LEU A 32 2.54 20.78 0.63
CA LEU A 32 2.57 21.90 1.57
C LEU A 32 3.70 22.90 1.24
N SER A 33 4.90 22.40 0.94
CA SER A 33 6.03 23.25 0.53
C SER A 33 5.74 24.01 -0.75
N LYS A 34 5.12 23.37 -1.76
CA LYS A 34 4.69 24.04 -2.98
C LYS A 34 3.72 25.19 -2.72
N HIS A 35 2.89 25.05 -1.70
CA HIS A 35 1.94 26.09 -1.25
C HIS A 35 2.53 27.05 -0.21
N GLY A 36 3.87 27.14 -0.12
CA GLY A 36 4.58 28.14 0.68
C GLY A 36 4.68 27.86 2.17
N TYR A 37 4.29 26.67 2.64
CA TYR A 37 4.51 26.29 4.03
C TYR A 37 5.99 25.90 4.24
N LYS A 38 6.63 26.45 5.24
CA LYS A 38 7.94 26.00 5.71
C LYS A 38 7.77 24.61 6.34
N THR A 39 8.10 23.56 5.59
CA THR A 39 7.79 22.18 5.95
C THR A 39 9.04 21.40 6.30
N LEU A 40 8.99 20.64 7.40
CA LEU A 40 10.02 19.70 7.84
C LEU A 40 9.45 18.29 7.84
N VAL A 41 10.17 17.32 7.24
CA VAL A 41 9.90 15.90 7.37
C VAL A 41 10.93 15.28 8.31
N LEU A 42 10.48 14.54 9.30
CA LEU A 42 11.32 13.82 10.26
C LEU A 42 11.16 12.31 10.06
N GLU A 43 12.26 11.65 9.72
CA GLU A 43 12.32 10.20 9.50
C GLU A 43 13.21 9.54 10.57
N GLN A 44 12.70 8.49 11.21
CA GLN A 44 13.44 7.75 12.23
C GLN A 44 14.57 6.87 11.65
N GLY A 45 14.35 6.35 10.44
CA GLY A 45 15.26 5.42 9.76
C GLY A 45 16.44 6.13 9.08
N GLU A 46 17.34 5.32 8.52
CA GLU A 46 18.42 5.80 7.67
C GLU A 46 17.94 6.06 6.24
N GLY A 47 16.92 5.33 5.80
CA GLY A 47 16.32 5.42 4.47
C GLY A 47 14.99 6.14 4.48
N VAL A 48 14.67 6.77 3.36
CA VAL A 48 13.42 7.49 3.12
C VAL A 48 12.47 6.60 2.33
N GLY A 49 11.14 6.68 2.57
CA GLY A 49 10.14 6.02 1.75
C GLY A 49 9.27 4.98 2.47
N GLY A 50 9.62 4.57 3.69
CA GLY A 50 8.86 3.57 4.44
C GLY A 50 8.78 2.24 3.68
N LEU A 51 7.56 1.73 3.41
CA LEU A 51 7.36 0.50 2.61
C LEU A 51 7.65 0.68 1.10
N ALA A 52 7.86 1.91 0.61
CA ALA A 52 8.31 2.19 -0.76
C ALA A 52 9.84 2.32 -0.87
N HIS A 53 10.56 2.13 0.24
CA HIS A 53 12.02 2.13 0.26
C HIS A 53 12.59 1.00 -0.59
N ALA A 54 13.73 1.25 -1.23
CA ALA A 54 14.53 0.24 -1.90
C ALA A 54 15.89 0.07 -1.21
N PHE A 55 16.48 -1.09 -1.35
CA PHE A 55 17.81 -1.36 -0.81
C PHE A 55 18.68 -2.09 -1.83
N LYS A 56 19.97 -1.93 -1.67
CA LYS A 56 20.97 -2.64 -2.47
C LYS A 56 21.67 -3.70 -1.64
N ARG A 57 21.91 -4.83 -2.29
CA ARG A 57 22.82 -5.86 -1.80
C ARG A 57 23.74 -6.28 -2.94
N ASP A 58 25.02 -6.03 -2.76
CA ASP A 58 26.01 -6.13 -3.83
C ASP A 58 25.57 -5.30 -5.05
N ASP A 59 25.49 -5.88 -6.24
CA ASP A 59 25.07 -5.21 -7.47
C ASP A 59 23.56 -5.35 -7.75
N TYR A 60 22.77 -5.83 -6.80
CA TYR A 60 21.32 -6.02 -6.95
C TYR A 60 20.52 -4.98 -6.18
N THR A 61 19.45 -4.51 -6.80
CA THR A 61 18.53 -3.53 -6.19
C THR A 61 17.15 -4.16 -5.98
N PHE A 62 16.57 -3.97 -4.82
CA PHE A 62 15.29 -4.56 -4.42
C PHE A 62 14.33 -3.49 -3.90
N ASP A 63 13.08 -3.53 -4.36
CA ASP A 63 11.97 -2.90 -3.64
C ASP A 63 11.68 -3.65 -2.34
N SER A 64 11.49 -2.93 -1.24
CA SER A 64 11.23 -3.59 0.05
C SER A 64 9.84 -4.21 0.11
N ALA A 65 8.80 -3.54 -0.43
CA ALA A 65 7.43 -4.05 -0.34
C ALA A 65 6.57 -3.76 -1.59
N ILE A 66 6.61 -2.54 -2.15
CA ILE A 66 5.74 -2.15 -3.27
C ILE A 66 6.34 -2.65 -4.58
N ARG A 67 5.50 -3.25 -5.45
CA ARG A 67 5.92 -3.81 -6.75
C ARG A 67 5.04 -3.36 -7.90
N VAL A 68 3.93 -2.68 -7.60
CA VAL A 68 2.98 -2.22 -8.61
C VAL A 68 2.34 -0.91 -8.19
N LEU A 69 2.15 -0.03 -9.15
CA LEU A 69 1.40 1.21 -9.03
C LEU A 69 0.17 1.11 -9.93
N ALA A 70 -0.98 1.35 -9.38
CA ALA A 70 -2.19 1.63 -10.16
C ALA A 70 -2.32 3.16 -10.38
N GLU A 71 -3.10 3.56 -11.39
CA GLU A 71 -3.35 4.98 -11.70
C GLU A 71 -2.08 5.81 -11.96
N GLY A 72 -1.19 5.28 -12.81
CA GLY A 72 0.07 5.94 -13.15
C GLY A 72 -0.11 7.34 -13.72
N GLU A 73 -1.09 7.55 -14.61
CA GLU A 73 -1.38 8.86 -15.21
C GLU A 73 -1.72 9.92 -14.15
N MET A 74 -2.38 9.53 -13.09
CA MET A 74 -2.69 10.43 -12.00
C MET A 74 -1.44 10.80 -11.19
N VAL A 75 -0.56 9.82 -10.97
CA VAL A 75 0.74 10.07 -10.32
C VAL A 75 1.61 10.96 -11.19
N GLU A 76 1.66 10.73 -12.52
CA GLU A 76 2.37 11.60 -13.46
C GLU A 76 1.81 13.03 -13.45
N GLY A 77 0.48 13.19 -13.43
CA GLY A 77 -0.17 14.51 -13.29
C GLY A 77 0.20 15.23 -11.99
N LEU A 78 0.33 14.49 -10.89
CA LEU A 78 0.81 15.05 -9.61
C LEU A 78 2.29 15.44 -9.69
N LEU A 79 3.15 14.60 -10.28
CA LEU A 79 4.58 14.90 -10.45
C LEU A 79 4.78 16.10 -11.39
N GLU A 80 3.98 16.23 -12.45
CA GLU A 80 3.97 17.41 -13.33
C GLU A 80 3.54 18.65 -12.54
N TYR A 81 2.46 18.58 -11.77
CA TYR A 81 2.02 19.67 -10.90
C TYR A 81 3.10 20.10 -9.92
N LEU A 82 3.85 19.16 -9.36
CA LEU A 82 4.97 19.42 -8.46
C LEU A 82 6.24 19.92 -9.19
N GLY A 83 6.32 19.76 -10.52
CA GLY A 83 7.48 20.16 -11.34
C GLY A 83 8.65 19.17 -11.26
N VAL A 84 8.35 17.88 -11.07
CA VAL A 84 9.33 16.78 -10.89
C VAL A 84 9.01 15.55 -11.74
N LEU A 85 8.24 15.70 -12.83
CA LEU A 85 7.86 14.57 -13.69
C LEU A 85 9.08 13.82 -14.25
N ASP A 86 10.14 14.54 -14.59
CA ASP A 86 11.36 13.95 -15.16
C ASP A 86 12.19 13.14 -14.15
N GLU A 87 11.88 13.24 -12.86
CA GLU A 87 12.62 12.54 -11.78
C GLU A 87 12.15 11.08 -11.60
N CYS A 88 10.97 10.72 -12.09
CA CYS A 88 10.43 9.36 -11.98
C CYS A 88 9.74 8.93 -13.26
N LYS A 89 10.30 7.90 -13.92
CA LYS A 89 9.71 7.31 -15.11
C LYS A 89 8.88 6.09 -14.76
N LEU A 90 7.62 6.08 -15.21
CA LEU A 90 6.74 4.93 -15.06
C LEU A 90 6.86 4.00 -16.29
N LEU A 91 6.96 2.71 -16.03
CA LEU A 91 6.97 1.64 -17.02
C LEU A 91 5.62 0.94 -17.00
N HIS A 92 4.99 0.79 -18.16
CA HIS A 92 3.78 -0.03 -18.29
C HIS A 92 4.09 -1.50 -18.02
N ILE A 93 3.16 -2.19 -17.39
CA ILE A 93 3.20 -3.64 -17.19
C ILE A 93 2.22 -4.27 -18.18
N ASP A 94 2.70 -5.16 -19.04
CA ASP A 94 1.90 -5.73 -20.14
C ASP A 94 0.96 -6.86 -19.69
N HIS A 95 1.20 -7.47 -18.52
CA HIS A 95 0.35 -8.51 -17.95
C HIS A 95 0.36 -8.40 -16.42
N LEU A 96 -0.76 -8.77 -15.79
CA LEU A 96 -0.92 -8.58 -14.35
C LEU A 96 -0.15 -9.62 -13.54
N TYR A 97 -0.42 -10.89 -13.77
CA TYR A 97 0.16 -11.99 -13.00
C TYR A 97 -0.11 -13.35 -13.66
N ARG A 98 0.60 -14.36 -13.17
CA ARG A 98 0.21 -15.77 -13.30
C ARG A 98 -0.26 -16.27 -11.93
N ALA A 99 -1.34 -17.03 -11.89
CA ALA A 99 -1.74 -17.74 -10.67
C ALA A 99 -1.85 -19.24 -10.96
N ASN A 100 -1.11 -20.05 -10.18
CA ASN A 100 -1.07 -21.49 -10.25
C ASN A 100 -1.90 -22.09 -9.11
N PHE A 101 -2.75 -23.04 -9.45
CA PHE A 101 -3.69 -23.71 -8.55
C PHE A 101 -3.43 -25.20 -8.48
N PRO A 102 -4.07 -25.94 -7.55
CA PRO A 102 -4.00 -27.40 -7.54
C PRO A 102 -4.35 -28.02 -8.91
N ASP A 103 -3.93 -29.25 -9.12
CA ASP A 103 -4.19 -30.06 -10.34
C ASP A 103 -3.56 -29.48 -11.63
N GLY A 104 -2.57 -28.58 -11.50
CA GLY A 104 -1.91 -27.94 -12.64
C GLY A 104 -2.75 -26.88 -13.35
N ALA A 105 -3.89 -26.49 -12.78
CA ALA A 105 -4.68 -25.39 -13.31
C ALA A 105 -3.96 -24.05 -13.11
N SER A 106 -4.04 -23.17 -14.10
CA SER A 106 -3.45 -21.85 -14.00
C SER A 106 -4.23 -20.82 -14.81
N ILE A 107 -4.09 -19.56 -14.43
CA ILE A 107 -4.54 -18.42 -15.20
C ILE A 107 -3.38 -17.46 -15.41
N PHE A 108 -3.20 -17.01 -16.65
CA PHE A 108 -2.34 -15.90 -17.02
C PHE A 108 -3.25 -14.68 -17.21
N ALA A 109 -3.15 -13.72 -16.31
CA ALA A 109 -4.05 -12.57 -16.23
C ALA A 109 -3.52 -11.42 -17.09
N PRO A 110 -4.20 -11.08 -18.21
CA PRO A 110 -3.82 -9.94 -19.03
C PRO A 110 -4.23 -8.61 -18.37
N VAL A 111 -3.65 -7.51 -18.85
CA VAL A 111 -4.11 -6.14 -18.58
C VAL A 111 -5.32 -5.83 -19.46
N GLY A 112 -6.21 -4.96 -18.96
CA GLY A 112 -7.46 -4.60 -19.63
C GLY A 112 -8.64 -5.46 -19.18
N LEU A 113 -9.72 -4.80 -18.73
CA LEU A 113 -10.86 -5.49 -18.13
C LEU A 113 -11.50 -6.51 -19.07
N ASP A 114 -11.63 -6.20 -20.34
CA ASP A 114 -12.27 -7.08 -21.32
C ASP A 114 -11.42 -8.34 -21.57
N ASP A 115 -10.11 -8.18 -21.77
CA ASP A 115 -9.18 -9.29 -21.94
C ASP A 115 -9.07 -10.14 -20.65
N PHE A 116 -9.11 -9.48 -19.50
CA PHE A 116 -9.13 -10.16 -18.19
C PHE A 116 -10.39 -11.02 -18.02
N MET A 117 -11.57 -10.50 -18.37
CA MET A 117 -12.81 -11.28 -18.38
C MET A 117 -12.76 -12.44 -19.35
N GLU A 118 -12.29 -12.20 -20.58
CA GLU A 118 -12.18 -13.25 -21.61
C GLU A 118 -11.17 -14.35 -21.22
N ALA A 119 -10.11 -14.03 -20.46
CA ALA A 119 -9.21 -15.04 -19.92
C ALA A 119 -9.94 -16.01 -18.97
N HIS A 120 -10.84 -15.50 -18.13
CA HIS A 120 -11.67 -16.33 -17.26
C HIS A 120 -12.75 -17.10 -18.03
N ILE A 121 -13.39 -16.47 -19.02
CA ILE A 121 -14.46 -17.10 -19.85
C ILE A 121 -13.89 -18.24 -20.67
N ARG A 122 -12.66 -18.14 -21.19
CA ARG A 122 -12.01 -19.26 -21.90
C ARG A 122 -11.85 -20.50 -21.02
N LEU A 123 -11.61 -20.34 -19.73
CA LEU A 123 -11.50 -21.42 -18.77
C LEU A 123 -12.87 -21.95 -18.29
N PHE A 124 -13.86 -21.05 -18.21
CA PHE A 124 -15.19 -21.34 -17.67
C PHE A 124 -16.30 -20.80 -18.58
N PRO A 125 -16.47 -21.35 -19.81
CA PRO A 125 -17.41 -20.77 -20.80
C PRO A 125 -18.87 -20.81 -20.34
N ASP A 126 -19.28 -21.78 -19.52
CA ASP A 126 -20.62 -21.91 -18.99
C ASP A 126 -20.96 -20.85 -17.91
N GLU A 127 -19.97 -20.09 -17.46
CA GLU A 127 -20.10 -19.03 -16.46
C GLU A 127 -19.91 -17.60 -17.06
N ALA A 128 -19.89 -17.48 -18.40
CA ALA A 128 -19.58 -16.24 -19.09
C ALA A 128 -20.43 -15.04 -18.64
N GLU A 129 -21.72 -15.23 -18.41
CA GLU A 129 -22.64 -14.19 -17.93
C GLU A 129 -22.29 -13.77 -16.49
N GLY A 130 -22.05 -14.72 -15.60
CA GLY A 130 -21.66 -14.47 -14.22
C GLY A 130 -20.31 -13.73 -14.13
N ILE A 131 -19.34 -14.12 -14.95
CA ILE A 131 -18.01 -13.47 -15.04
C ILE A 131 -18.17 -12.00 -15.44
N ARG A 132 -18.91 -11.71 -16.53
CA ARG A 132 -19.14 -10.34 -16.98
C ARG A 132 -19.88 -9.51 -15.93
N THR A 133 -20.87 -10.11 -15.26
CA THR A 133 -21.62 -9.44 -14.19
C THR A 133 -20.70 -9.11 -13.01
N PHE A 134 -19.95 -10.08 -12.49
CA PHE A 134 -19.09 -9.88 -11.32
C PHE A 134 -18.01 -8.81 -11.57
N PHE A 135 -17.27 -8.90 -12.68
CA PHE A 135 -16.23 -7.92 -12.98
C PHE A 135 -16.81 -6.56 -13.40
N GLY A 136 -17.98 -6.54 -14.04
CA GLY A 136 -18.72 -5.31 -14.33
C GLY A 136 -19.18 -4.58 -13.06
N LEU A 137 -19.73 -5.29 -12.07
CA LEU A 137 -20.12 -4.72 -10.76
C LEU A 137 -18.90 -4.11 -10.04
N ARG A 138 -17.76 -4.78 -10.08
CA ARG A 138 -16.52 -4.28 -9.52
C ARG A 138 -16.12 -2.93 -10.14
N ARG A 139 -16.10 -2.85 -11.48
CA ARG A 139 -15.84 -1.60 -12.20
C ARG A 139 -16.88 -0.53 -11.88
N GLN A 140 -18.15 -0.88 -11.90
CA GLN A 140 -19.24 0.05 -11.60
C GLN A 140 -19.10 0.64 -10.18
N MET A 141 -18.78 -0.18 -9.19
CA MET A 141 -18.55 0.28 -7.82
C MET A 141 -17.39 1.26 -7.72
N PHE A 142 -16.29 1.03 -8.47
CA PHE A 142 -15.17 1.94 -8.53
C PHE A 142 -15.58 3.31 -9.11
N LEU A 143 -16.29 3.32 -10.24
CA LEU A 143 -16.76 4.54 -10.90
C LEU A 143 -17.75 5.32 -10.04
N GLU A 144 -18.72 4.63 -9.43
CA GLU A 144 -19.68 5.26 -8.52
C GLU A 144 -18.97 5.89 -7.30
N THR A 145 -17.93 5.24 -6.77
CA THR A 145 -17.16 5.78 -5.65
C THR A 145 -16.38 7.04 -6.05
N ALA A 146 -15.77 7.05 -7.24
CA ALA A 146 -15.03 8.21 -7.74
C ALA A 146 -15.90 9.46 -7.90
N GLN A 147 -17.20 9.28 -8.17
CA GLN A 147 -18.17 10.37 -8.31
C GLN A 147 -18.78 10.84 -6.98
N MET A 148 -18.59 10.09 -5.87
CA MET A 148 -19.11 10.49 -4.58
C MET A 148 -18.31 11.64 -3.98
N PRO A 149 -19.00 12.62 -3.33
CA PRO A 149 -18.31 13.65 -2.56
C PRO A 149 -17.61 13.00 -1.35
N MET A 150 -16.44 13.53 -0.97
CA MET A 150 -15.68 13.05 0.19
C MET A 150 -16.50 13.08 1.50
N GLN A 151 -17.41 14.04 1.63
CA GLN A 151 -18.35 14.12 2.74
C GLN A 151 -19.77 14.18 2.20
N LEU A 152 -20.54 13.15 2.50
CA LEU A 152 -21.94 13.06 2.11
C LEU A 152 -22.81 13.79 3.13
N ASP A 153 -23.54 14.83 2.69
CA ASP A 153 -24.59 15.45 3.51
C ASP A 153 -25.71 14.43 3.76
N PRO A 154 -26.08 14.15 5.02
CA PRO A 154 -27.17 13.24 5.33
C PRO A 154 -28.48 13.55 4.60
N ARG A 155 -28.72 14.83 4.26
CA ARG A 155 -29.90 15.28 3.49
C ARG A 155 -29.86 14.82 2.03
N GLN A 156 -28.69 14.50 1.49
CA GLN A 156 -28.46 14.03 0.11
C GLN A 156 -28.36 12.50 0.03
N LEU A 157 -28.54 11.78 1.13
CA LEU A 157 -28.38 10.32 1.16
C LEU A 157 -29.28 9.62 0.13
N GLY A 158 -30.54 10.07 -0.04
CA GLY A 158 -31.47 9.48 -1.02
C GLY A 158 -30.96 9.63 -2.45
N SER A 159 -30.58 10.83 -2.86
CA SER A 159 -30.02 11.08 -4.20
C SER A 159 -28.67 10.39 -4.43
N ALA A 160 -27.83 10.28 -3.39
CA ALA A 160 -26.59 9.53 -3.47
C ALA A 160 -26.84 8.02 -3.68
N MET A 161 -27.84 7.44 -3.02
CA MET A 161 -28.21 6.03 -3.23
C MET A 161 -28.74 5.77 -4.64
N GLU A 162 -29.46 6.73 -5.23
CA GLU A 162 -29.93 6.64 -6.62
C GLU A 162 -28.78 6.79 -7.62
N ALA A 163 -27.81 7.66 -7.33
CA ALA A 163 -26.63 7.90 -8.18
C ALA A 163 -25.58 6.78 -8.09
N ALA A 164 -25.50 6.04 -6.97
CA ALA A 164 -24.51 5.02 -6.73
C ALA A 164 -25.12 3.71 -6.19
N PRO A 165 -26.05 3.08 -6.93
CA PRO A 165 -26.80 1.92 -6.43
C PRO A 165 -25.91 0.71 -6.13
N THR A 166 -24.88 0.45 -6.93
CA THR A 166 -23.93 -0.66 -6.73
C THR A 166 -23.12 -0.46 -5.45
N LEU A 167 -22.58 0.74 -5.26
CA LEU A 167 -21.85 1.11 -4.04
C LEU A 167 -22.73 0.89 -2.80
N PHE A 168 -23.95 1.41 -2.79
CA PHE A 168 -24.82 1.29 -1.62
C PHE A 168 -25.31 -0.13 -1.37
N LYS A 169 -25.48 -0.94 -2.42
CA LYS A 169 -25.84 -2.36 -2.27
C LYS A 169 -24.69 -3.17 -1.65
N TYR A 170 -23.48 -3.01 -2.14
CA TYR A 170 -22.36 -3.91 -1.80
C TYR A 170 -21.32 -3.34 -0.83
N ARG A 171 -21.43 -2.08 -0.37
CA ARG A 171 -20.45 -1.44 0.53
C ARG A 171 -20.17 -2.18 1.85
N THR A 172 -21.07 -3.08 2.24
CA THR A 172 -20.92 -3.89 3.47
C THR A 172 -20.81 -5.37 3.17
N ALA A 173 -20.78 -5.77 1.90
CA ALA A 173 -20.62 -7.16 1.50
C ALA A 173 -19.15 -7.60 1.61
N THR A 174 -18.95 -8.90 1.86
CA THR A 174 -17.64 -9.53 1.70
C THR A 174 -17.42 -9.92 0.23
N LEU A 175 -16.17 -10.07 -0.18
CA LEU A 175 -15.82 -10.52 -1.52
C LEU A 175 -16.45 -11.88 -1.82
N GLN A 176 -16.34 -12.84 -0.88
CA GLN A 176 -16.93 -14.16 -1.05
C GLN A 176 -18.45 -14.11 -1.26
N ALA A 177 -19.18 -13.28 -0.51
CA ALA A 177 -20.63 -13.17 -0.67
C ALA A 177 -21.03 -12.70 -2.08
N VAL A 178 -20.25 -11.78 -2.68
CA VAL A 178 -20.53 -11.29 -4.05
C VAL A 178 -20.09 -12.32 -5.09
N LEU A 179 -19.00 -13.04 -4.88
CA LEU A 179 -18.62 -14.19 -5.72
C LEU A 179 -19.71 -15.25 -5.73
N ASP A 180 -20.27 -15.59 -4.55
CA ASP A 180 -21.34 -16.60 -4.41
C ASP A 180 -22.66 -16.18 -5.05
N GLU A 181 -22.97 -14.87 -5.07
CA GLU A 181 -24.17 -14.32 -5.73
C GLU A 181 -24.11 -14.50 -7.26
N HIS A 182 -22.90 -14.41 -7.87
CA HIS A 182 -22.76 -14.30 -9.32
C HIS A 182 -22.06 -15.47 -10.01
N LEU A 183 -21.24 -16.24 -9.30
CA LEU A 183 -20.47 -17.36 -9.83
C LEU A 183 -20.86 -18.67 -9.12
N ARG A 184 -20.85 -19.77 -9.85
CA ARG A 184 -21.21 -21.10 -9.31
C ARG A 184 -20.00 -22.00 -9.09
N ASP A 185 -19.09 -22.03 -10.07
CA ASP A 185 -17.92 -22.91 -10.03
C ASP A 185 -16.91 -22.46 -8.96
N PRO A 186 -16.55 -23.32 -7.98
CA PRO A 186 -15.63 -22.94 -6.90
C PRO A 186 -14.19 -22.65 -7.41
N LYS A 187 -13.76 -23.28 -8.50
CA LYS A 187 -12.44 -23.01 -9.09
C LYS A 187 -12.41 -21.63 -9.75
N LEU A 188 -13.50 -21.26 -10.43
CA LEU A 188 -13.65 -19.93 -10.98
C LEU A 188 -13.64 -18.86 -9.87
N LYS A 189 -14.37 -19.08 -8.78
CA LYS A 189 -14.37 -18.15 -7.63
C LYS A 189 -12.97 -17.94 -7.09
N ALA A 190 -12.21 -19.03 -6.94
CA ALA A 190 -10.81 -18.94 -6.49
C ALA A 190 -9.93 -18.14 -7.47
N MET A 191 -10.04 -18.39 -8.77
CA MET A 191 -9.27 -17.67 -9.80
C MET A 191 -9.66 -16.19 -9.86
N ALA A 192 -10.96 -15.86 -9.77
CA ALA A 192 -11.48 -14.50 -9.86
C ALA A 192 -11.02 -13.58 -8.72
N CYS A 193 -10.59 -14.14 -7.60
CA CYS A 193 -10.08 -13.38 -6.46
C CYS A 193 -8.61 -13.68 -6.12
N ALA A 194 -7.83 -14.21 -7.06
CA ALA A 194 -6.43 -14.61 -6.86
C ALA A 194 -5.51 -13.49 -6.33
N LEU A 195 -5.90 -12.24 -6.37
CA LEU A 195 -5.13 -11.10 -5.82
C LEU A 195 -5.42 -10.79 -4.34
N TRP A 196 -6.23 -11.61 -3.65
CA TRP A 196 -6.53 -11.35 -2.23
C TRP A 196 -5.29 -11.29 -1.31
N PRO A 197 -4.16 -11.98 -1.57
CA PRO A 197 -2.98 -11.84 -0.72
C PRO A 197 -2.43 -10.41 -0.67
N TYR A 198 -2.59 -9.63 -1.75
CA TYR A 198 -2.25 -8.21 -1.78
C TYR A 198 -3.12 -7.34 -0.86
N MET A 199 -4.19 -7.92 -0.31
CA MET A 199 -5.11 -7.25 0.61
C MET A 199 -4.93 -7.75 2.07
N GLY A 200 -4.16 -8.82 2.26
CA GLY A 200 -3.86 -9.38 3.59
C GLY A 200 -5.08 -9.89 4.37
N THR A 201 -6.16 -10.25 3.66
CA THR A 201 -7.41 -10.72 4.27
C THR A 201 -8.10 -11.68 3.31
N GLU A 202 -8.55 -12.83 3.80
CA GLU A 202 -9.20 -13.87 2.99
C GLU A 202 -10.57 -13.40 2.42
N PRO A 203 -11.02 -13.94 1.26
CA PRO A 203 -12.23 -13.48 0.57
C PRO A 203 -13.51 -13.55 1.42
N SER A 204 -13.64 -14.49 2.35
CA SER A 204 -14.81 -14.61 3.23
C SER A 204 -14.96 -13.44 4.21
N ARG A 205 -13.88 -12.73 4.51
CA ARG A 205 -13.85 -11.54 5.38
C ARG A 205 -13.49 -10.25 4.66
N LEU A 206 -12.78 -10.34 3.53
CA LEU A 206 -12.36 -9.18 2.75
C LEU A 206 -13.57 -8.37 2.26
N SER A 207 -13.53 -7.06 2.44
CA SER A 207 -14.54 -6.14 1.91
C SER A 207 -14.54 -6.17 0.38
N PHE A 208 -15.70 -6.42 -0.24
CA PHE A 208 -15.86 -6.28 -1.69
C PHE A 208 -15.59 -4.85 -2.16
N PHE A 209 -15.97 -3.85 -1.37
CA PHE A 209 -15.65 -2.45 -1.66
C PHE A 209 -14.13 -2.24 -1.76
N ALA A 210 -13.35 -2.73 -0.77
CA ALA A 210 -11.89 -2.61 -0.81
C ALA A 210 -11.29 -3.34 -2.02
N TYR A 211 -11.76 -4.55 -2.31
CA TYR A 211 -11.34 -5.34 -3.47
C TYR A 211 -11.63 -4.60 -4.80
N ALA A 212 -12.84 -4.04 -4.96
CA ALA A 212 -13.22 -3.31 -6.15
C ALA A 212 -12.37 -2.04 -6.36
N GLN A 213 -12.06 -1.32 -5.28
CA GLN A 213 -11.22 -0.11 -5.34
C GLN A 213 -9.76 -0.42 -5.70
N PHE A 214 -9.24 -1.56 -5.31
CA PHE A 214 -7.88 -1.97 -5.63
C PHE A 214 -7.78 -2.59 -7.03
N ILE A 215 -8.58 -3.64 -7.30
CA ILE A 215 -8.51 -4.39 -8.54
C ILE A 215 -9.11 -3.59 -9.71
N GLY A 216 -10.10 -2.70 -9.43
CA GLY A 216 -10.74 -1.88 -10.47
C GLY A 216 -9.74 -1.07 -11.30
N VAL A 217 -8.73 -0.52 -10.65
CA VAL A 217 -7.69 0.29 -11.31
C VAL A 217 -6.47 -0.52 -11.74
N LEU A 218 -6.13 -1.56 -10.98
CA LEU A 218 -4.96 -2.38 -11.29
C LEU A 218 -5.13 -3.13 -12.62
N VAL A 219 -6.34 -3.61 -12.91
CA VAL A 219 -6.61 -4.37 -14.15
C VAL A 219 -6.50 -3.48 -15.39
N ASP A 220 -6.85 -2.19 -15.29
CA ASP A 220 -6.91 -1.29 -16.45
C ASP A 220 -5.54 -0.71 -16.84
N GLY A 221 -4.56 -0.65 -15.92
CA GLY A 221 -3.23 -0.13 -16.22
C GLY A 221 -2.27 -0.16 -15.03
N PRO A 222 -1.55 -1.28 -14.83
CA PRO A 222 -0.51 -1.35 -13.82
C PRO A 222 0.80 -0.74 -14.35
N TYR A 223 1.55 -0.11 -13.43
CA TYR A 223 2.84 0.50 -13.71
C TYR A 223 3.89 0.04 -12.71
N TYR A 224 5.15 0.14 -13.10
CA TYR A 224 6.32 0.01 -12.26
C TYR A 224 7.17 1.29 -12.36
N CYS A 225 7.88 1.66 -11.32
CA CYS A 225 8.82 2.79 -11.36
C CYS A 225 10.18 2.30 -11.84
N GLN A 226 10.70 2.85 -12.94
CA GLN A 226 12.06 2.53 -13.40
C GLN A 226 13.06 2.84 -12.28
N GLY A 227 13.96 1.91 -11.97
CA GLY A 227 14.95 2.01 -10.89
C GLY A 227 14.41 1.70 -9.50
N THR A 228 13.15 1.37 -9.32
CA THR A 228 12.38 1.06 -8.11
C THR A 228 11.43 2.18 -7.68
N PHE A 229 10.55 1.87 -6.72
CA PHE A 229 9.66 2.86 -6.08
C PHE A 229 10.41 3.93 -5.27
N GLN A 230 11.69 3.71 -4.98
CA GLN A 230 12.54 4.75 -4.38
C GLN A 230 12.60 6.01 -5.25
N ASN A 231 12.64 5.86 -6.58
CA ASN A 231 12.67 7.01 -7.49
C ASN A 231 11.40 7.87 -7.39
N LEU A 232 10.26 7.25 -7.13
CA LEU A 232 9.02 8.00 -6.86
C LEU A 232 9.08 8.76 -5.54
N VAL A 233 9.64 8.13 -4.49
CA VAL A 233 9.89 8.79 -3.21
C VAL A 233 10.84 9.97 -3.37
N ASP A 234 11.95 9.75 -4.08
CA ASP A 234 12.99 10.76 -4.30
C ASP A 234 12.46 11.95 -5.14
N ALA A 235 11.53 11.70 -6.07
CA ALA A 235 10.84 12.76 -6.81
C ALA A 235 10.03 13.67 -5.86
N PHE A 236 9.28 13.11 -4.91
CA PHE A 236 8.57 13.91 -3.90
C PHE A 236 9.53 14.66 -2.97
N VAL A 237 10.64 14.04 -2.56
CA VAL A 237 11.67 14.71 -1.75
C VAL A 237 12.30 15.86 -2.55
N THR A 238 12.61 15.66 -3.82
CA THR A 238 13.11 16.71 -4.72
C THR A 238 12.11 17.88 -4.80
N ALA A 239 10.82 17.59 -4.93
CA ALA A 239 9.78 18.63 -4.94
C ALA A 239 9.72 19.39 -3.60
N LEU A 240 9.80 18.70 -2.46
CA LEU A 240 9.87 19.29 -1.14
C LEU A 240 11.03 20.28 -1.04
N GLU A 241 12.26 19.83 -1.37
CA GLU A 241 13.49 20.61 -1.24
C GLU A 241 13.56 21.79 -2.22
N ARG A 242 13.12 21.62 -3.47
CA ARG A 242 13.02 22.72 -4.46
C ARG A 242 12.11 23.85 -4.00
N ASN A 243 11.12 23.55 -3.16
CA ASN A 243 10.21 24.55 -2.57
C ASN A 243 10.64 24.98 -1.15
N GLY A 244 11.89 24.72 -0.75
CA GLY A 244 12.47 25.19 0.50
C GLY A 244 12.12 24.37 1.75
N GLY A 245 11.45 23.21 1.58
CA GLY A 245 11.23 22.26 2.66
C GLY A 245 12.51 21.50 3.02
N GLU A 246 12.43 20.71 4.08
CA GLU A 246 13.56 19.99 4.65
C GLU A 246 13.15 18.57 5.02
N LEU A 247 14.04 17.60 4.79
CA LEU A 247 13.89 16.22 5.27
C LEU A 247 15.11 15.84 6.08
N VAL A 248 14.91 15.31 7.29
CA VAL A 248 15.97 14.87 8.19
C VAL A 248 15.73 13.42 8.59
N VAL A 249 16.71 12.57 8.29
CA VAL A 249 16.72 11.14 8.65
C VAL A 249 17.38 10.90 10.00
N LYS A 250 17.27 9.67 10.54
CA LYS A 250 17.83 9.29 11.86
C LYS A 250 17.36 10.21 12.99
N THR A 251 16.15 10.74 12.86
CA THR A 251 15.60 11.73 13.78
C THR A 251 14.21 11.28 14.24
N PRO A 252 14.12 10.30 15.15
CA PRO A 252 12.84 9.84 15.67
C PRO A 252 12.09 10.95 16.41
N VAL A 253 10.83 11.16 16.07
CA VAL A 253 9.90 11.93 16.88
C VAL A 253 9.48 11.08 18.07
N THR A 254 9.73 11.55 19.28
CA THR A 254 9.39 10.85 20.52
C THR A 254 8.07 11.32 21.11
N ARG A 255 7.69 12.57 20.85
CA ARG A 255 6.41 13.15 21.32
C ARG A 255 5.85 14.14 20.33
N ILE A 256 4.53 14.20 20.24
CA ILE A 256 3.77 15.30 19.63
C ILE A 256 3.28 16.17 20.78
N LEU A 257 3.70 17.43 20.80
CA LEU A 257 3.42 18.37 21.88
C LEU A 257 2.01 18.93 21.71
N VAL A 258 1.19 18.78 22.74
CA VAL A 258 -0.21 19.24 22.75
C VAL A 258 -0.44 20.15 23.95
N GLU A 259 -0.98 21.35 23.70
CA GLU A 259 -1.35 22.35 24.69
C GLU A 259 -2.80 22.79 24.43
N ASP A 260 -3.64 22.70 25.44
CA ASP A 260 -5.06 23.09 25.36
C ASP A 260 -5.83 22.53 24.16
N GLY A 261 -5.54 21.25 23.81
CA GLY A 261 -6.21 20.54 22.69
C GLY A 261 -5.70 20.91 21.30
N ARG A 262 -4.58 21.63 21.21
CA ARG A 262 -3.91 22.04 19.97
C ARG A 262 -2.47 21.55 19.96
N VAL A 263 -1.94 21.16 18.80
CA VAL A 263 -0.51 20.87 18.67
C VAL A 263 0.31 22.16 18.73
N SER A 264 1.45 22.09 19.42
CA SER A 264 2.45 23.17 19.47
C SER A 264 3.76 22.80 18.79
N GLY A 265 3.97 21.52 18.45
CA GLY A 265 5.16 21.04 17.78
C GLY A 265 5.43 19.57 18.06
N VAL A 266 6.70 19.19 17.94
CA VAL A 266 7.17 17.83 18.23
C VAL A 266 8.44 17.88 19.08
N GLU A 267 8.71 16.79 19.81
CA GLU A 267 9.98 16.53 20.47
C GLU A 267 10.67 15.36 19.77
N ILE A 268 11.93 15.55 19.42
CA ILE A 268 12.76 14.53 18.81
C ILE A 268 13.65 13.84 19.85
N GLU A 269 14.25 12.72 19.48
CA GLU A 269 15.21 12.02 20.33
C GLU A 269 16.31 12.98 20.81
N GLY A 270 16.67 12.91 22.10
CA GLY A 270 17.55 13.87 22.74
C GLY A 270 16.86 15.07 23.37
N GLY A 271 15.54 15.19 23.24
CA GLY A 271 14.73 16.20 23.95
C GLY A 271 14.66 17.57 23.29
N ARG A 272 15.21 17.75 22.08
CA ARG A 272 15.03 18.99 21.31
C ARG A 272 13.59 19.13 20.84
N GLN A 273 13.00 20.30 21.08
CA GLN A 273 11.64 20.61 20.65
C GLN A 273 11.66 21.46 19.37
N ILE A 274 10.76 21.14 18.45
CA ILE A 274 10.56 21.84 17.19
C ILE A 274 9.13 22.34 17.18
N ASN A 275 8.96 23.65 17.13
CA ASN A 275 7.67 24.30 17.14
C ASN A 275 6.99 24.18 15.78
N ALA A 276 5.71 23.82 15.76
CA ALA A 276 4.89 23.80 14.55
C ALA A 276 3.41 23.96 14.90
N ARG A 277 2.70 24.75 14.11
CA ARG A 277 1.23 24.87 14.24
C ARG A 277 0.46 23.75 13.53
N ILE A 278 1.14 22.99 12.66
CA ILE A 278 0.60 21.86 11.93
C ILE A 278 1.55 20.67 12.14
N VAL A 279 1.02 19.56 12.57
CA VAL A 279 1.73 18.27 12.61
C VAL A 279 0.93 17.27 11.79
N VAL A 280 1.59 16.62 10.82
CA VAL A 280 1.00 15.53 10.03
C VAL A 280 1.69 14.24 10.42
N SER A 281 0.95 13.29 10.97
CA SER A 281 1.49 11.97 11.23
C SER A 281 1.23 11.03 10.07
N ASN A 282 2.30 10.52 9.47
CA ASN A 282 2.31 9.41 8.53
C ASN A 282 2.82 8.11 9.21
N ALA A 283 3.06 8.18 10.51
CA ALA A 283 3.42 7.03 11.34
C ALA A 283 2.19 6.15 11.64
N ASP A 284 2.43 5.02 12.27
CA ASP A 284 1.36 4.16 12.80
C ASP A 284 0.39 4.96 13.68
N ALA A 285 -0.92 4.75 13.47
CA ALA A 285 -1.93 5.52 14.19
C ALA A 285 -1.97 5.20 15.69
N ARG A 286 -1.70 3.95 16.09
CA ARG A 286 -1.59 3.61 17.52
C ARG A 286 -0.36 4.24 18.12
N HIS A 287 0.79 4.10 17.46
CA HIS A 287 2.02 4.76 17.88
C HIS A 287 1.86 6.29 17.99
N THR A 288 1.14 6.89 17.04
CA THR A 288 0.83 8.33 17.08
C THR A 288 0.04 8.71 18.34
N PHE A 289 -1.04 7.99 18.63
CA PHE A 289 -1.96 8.41 19.67
C PHE A 289 -1.70 7.79 21.06
N GLU A 290 -1.13 6.59 21.11
CA GLU A 290 -0.87 5.88 22.37
C GLU A 290 0.52 6.26 22.93
N ASP A 291 1.55 6.33 22.06
CA ASP A 291 2.93 6.54 22.49
C ASP A 291 3.39 7.99 22.38
N MET A 292 3.18 8.66 21.22
CA MET A 292 3.68 10.02 21.00
C MET A 292 2.81 11.11 21.61
N ILE A 293 1.51 10.88 21.79
CA ILE A 293 0.57 11.90 22.33
C ILE A 293 0.14 11.54 23.76
N GLY A 294 -0.23 10.30 23.99
CA GLY A 294 -0.95 9.83 25.19
C GLY A 294 -2.46 9.79 24.91
N ILE A 295 -3.03 8.58 25.06
CA ILE A 295 -4.44 8.32 24.71
C ILE A 295 -5.44 9.13 25.57
N GLU A 296 -5.03 9.56 26.74
CA GLU A 296 -5.80 10.41 27.66
C GLU A 296 -6.03 11.83 27.13
N GLN A 297 -5.23 12.29 26.14
CA GLN A 297 -5.42 13.59 25.47
C GLN A 297 -6.60 13.57 24.49
N LEU A 298 -7.11 12.37 24.16
CA LEU A 298 -8.17 12.20 23.18
C LEU A 298 -9.55 12.13 23.83
N PRO A 299 -10.61 12.61 23.14
CA PRO A 299 -11.97 12.31 23.54
C PRO A 299 -12.20 10.82 23.66
N THR A 300 -12.88 10.37 24.70
CA THR A 300 -13.12 8.94 25.00
C THR A 300 -13.74 8.17 23.82
N SER A 301 -14.59 8.83 23.02
CA SER A 301 -15.20 8.21 21.84
C SER A 301 -14.18 7.90 20.75
N TYR A 302 -13.21 8.80 20.53
CA TYR A 302 -12.15 8.63 19.54
C TYR A 302 -11.15 7.55 20.02
N ALA A 303 -10.73 7.60 21.28
CA ALA A 303 -9.86 6.59 21.88
C ALA A 303 -10.47 5.18 21.76
N ARG A 304 -11.76 5.03 22.08
CA ARG A 304 -12.48 3.75 21.93
C ARG A 304 -12.59 3.29 20.46
N ARG A 305 -12.73 4.22 19.52
CA ARG A 305 -12.73 3.90 18.09
C ARG A 305 -11.36 3.37 17.66
N LEU A 306 -10.27 4.05 18.01
CA LEU A 306 -8.90 3.62 17.73
C LEU A 306 -8.63 2.21 18.25
N GLN A 307 -8.97 1.94 19.52
CA GLN A 307 -8.75 0.65 20.17
C GLN A 307 -9.55 -0.51 19.57
N ARG A 308 -10.66 -0.24 18.88
CA ARG A 308 -11.48 -1.27 18.21
C ARG A 308 -10.95 -1.66 16.84
N LEU A 309 -10.19 -0.79 16.20
CA LEU A 309 -9.61 -1.06 14.90
C LEU A 309 -8.52 -2.13 15.04
N LYS A 310 -8.58 -3.15 14.19
CA LYS A 310 -7.60 -4.24 14.15
C LYS A 310 -6.59 -3.99 13.05
N PRO A 311 -5.30 -4.19 13.31
CA PRO A 311 -4.28 -4.12 12.29
C PRO A 311 -4.48 -5.23 11.25
N SER A 312 -3.99 -5.01 10.04
CA SER A 312 -3.93 -6.04 9.00
C SER A 312 -2.91 -7.13 9.36
N ALA A 313 -2.96 -8.22 8.62
CA ALA A 313 -1.85 -9.16 8.60
C ALA A 313 -0.54 -8.47 8.19
N SER A 314 0.56 -9.09 8.57
CA SER A 314 1.92 -8.77 8.13
C SER A 314 2.35 -9.69 6.97
N ALA A 315 3.64 -9.77 6.71
CA ALA A 315 4.21 -10.64 5.68
C ALA A 315 5.56 -11.23 6.12
N CYS A 316 5.90 -12.37 5.51
CA CYS A 316 7.27 -12.83 5.39
C CYS A 316 7.76 -12.54 3.98
N VAL A 317 8.97 -12.05 3.84
CA VAL A 317 9.55 -11.69 2.54
C VAL A 317 10.95 -12.30 2.41
N LEU A 318 11.22 -12.95 1.28
CA LEU A 318 12.53 -13.44 0.91
C LEU A 318 13.02 -12.64 -0.30
N TYR A 319 14.22 -12.11 -0.22
CA TYR A 319 14.92 -11.43 -1.31
C TYR A 319 16.12 -12.29 -1.71
N GLY A 320 16.22 -12.62 -2.97
CA GLY A 320 17.30 -13.43 -3.53
C GLY A 320 17.73 -12.95 -4.90
N ALA A 321 18.88 -13.42 -5.36
CA ALA A 321 19.39 -13.14 -6.68
C ALA A 321 19.89 -14.40 -7.35
N THR A 322 19.82 -14.45 -8.69
CA THR A 322 20.24 -15.62 -9.46
C THR A 322 20.82 -15.22 -10.81
N SER A 323 21.89 -15.91 -11.23
CA SER A 323 22.42 -15.88 -12.60
C SER A 323 21.84 -16.99 -13.49
N HIS A 324 20.94 -17.80 -12.94
CA HIS A 324 20.27 -18.86 -13.71
C HIS A 324 19.24 -18.24 -14.66
N ASP A 325 19.19 -18.77 -15.90
CA ASP A 325 18.17 -18.35 -16.89
C ASP A 325 16.78 -18.81 -16.45
N VAL A 326 16.12 -17.96 -15.66
CA VAL A 326 14.75 -18.23 -15.18
C VAL A 326 13.71 -18.08 -16.28
N MET A 327 14.02 -17.36 -17.36
CA MET A 327 13.09 -17.09 -18.46
C MET A 327 12.72 -18.37 -19.23
N ARG A 328 13.55 -19.39 -19.19
CA ARG A 328 13.26 -20.70 -19.80
C ARG A 328 12.07 -21.43 -19.19
N TYR A 329 11.62 -21.03 -18.01
CA TYR A 329 10.45 -21.60 -17.32
C TYR A 329 9.17 -20.80 -17.58
N ASP A 330 9.21 -19.81 -18.48
CA ASP A 330 8.09 -18.95 -18.82
C ASP A 330 7.41 -18.30 -17.58
N PRO A 331 8.17 -17.69 -16.66
CA PRO A 331 7.60 -17.06 -15.49
C PRO A 331 6.83 -15.78 -15.91
N ALA A 332 5.85 -15.38 -15.09
CA ALA A 332 5.37 -14.00 -15.10
C ALA A 332 6.24 -13.13 -14.18
N HIS A 333 6.25 -11.80 -14.39
CA HIS A 333 6.92 -10.89 -13.46
C HIS A 333 6.35 -11.01 -12.04
N GLU A 334 5.10 -11.46 -11.91
CA GLU A 334 4.42 -11.77 -10.66
C GLU A 334 3.70 -13.11 -10.78
N THR A 335 4.04 -14.09 -9.92
CA THR A 335 3.46 -15.44 -9.95
C THR A 335 2.93 -15.81 -8.58
N PHE A 336 1.62 -16.08 -8.48
CA PHE A 336 0.96 -16.59 -7.28
C PHE A 336 0.91 -18.11 -7.29
N ILE A 337 1.00 -18.73 -6.11
CA ILE A 337 0.82 -20.18 -5.92
C ILE A 337 -0.23 -20.44 -4.85
N TYR A 338 -1.18 -21.31 -5.17
CA TYR A 338 -2.24 -21.77 -4.28
C TYR A 338 -2.19 -23.30 -4.14
N ARG A 339 -2.18 -23.77 -2.88
CA ARG A 339 -2.28 -25.20 -2.56
C ARG A 339 -3.72 -25.69 -2.44
N HIS A 340 -4.65 -24.77 -2.25
CA HIS A 340 -6.07 -25.02 -2.03
C HIS A 340 -6.90 -24.25 -3.05
N TRP A 341 -8.02 -24.84 -3.45
CA TRP A 341 -9.07 -24.14 -4.19
C TRP A 341 -9.92 -23.25 -3.28
N ASP A 342 -10.02 -23.63 -2.00
CA ASP A 342 -10.68 -22.82 -0.98
C ASP A 342 -9.65 -21.88 -0.34
N HIS A 343 -9.86 -20.57 -0.47
CA HIS A 343 -8.98 -19.56 0.11
C HIS A 343 -9.10 -19.48 1.64
N ASP A 344 -10.19 -19.95 2.24
CA ASP A 344 -10.28 -20.06 3.70
C ASP A 344 -9.37 -21.19 4.22
N ASP A 345 -9.14 -22.26 3.43
CA ASP A 345 -8.13 -23.26 3.72
C ASP A 345 -6.71 -22.67 3.62
N THR A 346 -6.47 -21.85 2.60
CA THR A 346 -5.21 -21.10 2.47
C THR A 346 -5.00 -20.19 3.68
N TRP A 347 -6.05 -19.47 4.14
CA TRP A 347 -5.98 -18.61 5.32
C TRP A 347 -5.74 -19.39 6.61
N ARG A 348 -6.29 -20.61 6.75
CA ARG A 348 -5.99 -21.49 7.89
C ARG A 348 -4.51 -21.88 7.93
N ASP A 349 -3.88 -22.13 6.78
CA ASP A 349 -2.44 -22.35 6.73
C ASP A 349 -1.65 -21.08 7.11
N VAL A 350 -2.06 -19.89 6.67
CA VAL A 350 -1.47 -18.60 7.12
C VAL A 350 -1.52 -18.49 8.63
N LEU A 351 -2.70 -18.69 9.24
CA LEU A 351 -2.87 -18.59 10.71
C LEU A 351 -2.07 -19.66 11.47
N ALA A 352 -1.81 -20.80 10.85
CA ALA A 352 -0.96 -21.85 11.42
C ALA A 352 0.55 -21.56 11.27
N GLY A 353 0.93 -20.38 10.73
CA GLY A 353 2.32 -20.01 10.51
C GLY A 353 3.00 -20.81 9.40
N LYS A 354 2.26 -21.32 8.41
CA LYS A 354 2.82 -21.98 7.23
C LYS A 354 2.89 -21.02 6.04
N PRO A 355 3.86 -21.14 5.13
CA PRO A 355 3.87 -20.37 3.89
C PRO A 355 2.58 -20.60 3.09
N ALA A 356 1.79 -19.54 2.91
CA ALA A 356 0.55 -19.56 2.15
C ALA A 356 0.15 -18.13 1.73
N GLY A 357 -0.80 -17.99 0.80
CA GLY A 357 -1.15 -16.66 0.27
C GLY A 357 0.10 -15.95 -0.24
N MET A 358 0.82 -16.56 -1.17
CA MET A 358 2.19 -16.20 -1.52
C MET A 358 2.35 -15.89 -3.01
N SER A 359 3.32 -15.03 -3.30
CA SER A 359 3.72 -14.68 -4.66
C SER A 359 5.24 -14.58 -4.79
N MET A 360 5.72 -14.76 -6.02
CA MET A 360 7.09 -14.51 -6.44
C MET A 360 7.11 -13.40 -7.49
N SER A 361 7.94 -12.39 -7.26
CA SER A 361 8.14 -11.28 -8.19
C SER A 361 9.55 -11.33 -8.77
N ILE A 362 9.68 -11.12 -10.09
CA ILE A 362 10.94 -11.03 -10.84
C ILE A 362 10.98 -9.66 -11.49
N MET A 363 11.35 -8.63 -10.70
CA MET A 363 11.26 -7.24 -11.15
C MET A 363 12.23 -6.90 -12.29
N THR A 364 13.32 -7.66 -12.44
CA THR A 364 14.24 -7.56 -13.58
C THR A 364 13.60 -7.92 -14.93
N MET A 365 12.40 -8.50 -14.96
CA MET A 365 11.60 -8.64 -16.18
C MET A 365 11.00 -7.31 -16.65
N LEU A 366 10.80 -6.36 -15.75
CA LEU A 366 10.27 -5.03 -16.02
C LEU A 366 11.40 -4.00 -16.17
N ASP A 367 12.41 -4.10 -15.32
CA ASP A 367 13.59 -3.23 -15.30
C ASP A 367 14.89 -4.05 -15.14
N PRO A 368 15.54 -4.41 -16.26
CA PRO A 368 16.76 -5.22 -16.22
C PRO A 368 17.93 -4.60 -15.45
N ASP A 369 17.93 -3.27 -15.26
CA ASP A 369 19.02 -2.55 -14.60
C ASP A 369 19.05 -2.76 -13.07
N LEU A 370 18.07 -3.51 -12.52
CA LEU A 370 18.02 -3.89 -11.11
C LEU A 370 19.03 -4.99 -10.73
N ALA A 371 19.67 -5.62 -11.71
CA ALA A 371 20.67 -6.67 -11.52
C ALA A 371 21.78 -6.58 -12.58
N PRO A 372 22.92 -7.26 -12.40
CA PRO A 372 23.90 -7.45 -13.46
C PRO A 372 23.30 -8.07 -14.71
N SER A 373 23.87 -7.77 -15.88
CA SER A 373 23.34 -8.23 -17.17
C SER A 373 23.17 -9.75 -17.25
N GLY A 374 21.95 -10.21 -17.51
CA GLY A 374 21.59 -11.61 -17.60
C GLY A 374 21.30 -12.27 -16.24
N GLU A 375 21.26 -11.51 -15.17
CA GLU A 375 20.91 -11.96 -13.83
C GLU A 375 19.55 -11.42 -13.39
N HIS A 376 18.97 -12.02 -12.35
CA HIS A 376 17.62 -11.69 -11.90
C HIS A 376 17.53 -11.51 -10.39
N THR A 377 16.69 -10.56 -9.98
CA THR A 377 16.21 -10.44 -8.60
C THR A 377 14.96 -11.30 -8.42
N ILE A 378 14.91 -12.03 -7.32
CA ILE A 378 13.76 -12.86 -6.91
C ILE A 378 13.25 -12.34 -5.58
N ILE A 379 11.99 -11.94 -5.53
CA ILE A 379 11.33 -11.53 -4.28
C ILE A 379 10.14 -12.46 -4.05
N ILE A 380 10.15 -13.20 -2.94
CA ILE A 380 9.02 -14.06 -2.58
C ILE A 380 8.35 -13.50 -1.34
N THR A 381 7.04 -13.28 -1.42
CA THR A 381 6.25 -12.75 -0.31
C THR A 381 5.15 -13.73 0.07
N ALA A 382 4.93 -13.92 1.34
CA ALA A 382 3.79 -14.68 1.87
C ALA A 382 3.09 -13.87 2.96
N VAL A 383 1.76 -13.89 3.00
CA VAL A 383 0.99 -13.30 4.09
C VAL A 383 1.32 -14.05 5.38
N ALA A 384 1.56 -13.33 6.45
CA ALA A 384 1.90 -13.91 7.75
C ALA A 384 1.26 -13.15 8.90
N PRO A 385 0.72 -13.82 9.93
CA PRO A 385 0.28 -13.16 11.16
C PRO A 385 1.51 -12.79 11.99
N TYR A 386 1.37 -11.77 12.83
CA TYR A 386 2.44 -11.36 13.74
C TYR A 386 2.72 -12.44 14.80
N ASP A 387 1.67 -12.98 15.40
CA ASP A 387 1.76 -14.06 16.39
C ASP A 387 1.39 -15.41 15.77
N ILE A 388 2.34 -16.33 15.79
CA ILE A 388 2.20 -17.73 15.35
C ILE A 388 2.34 -18.73 16.49
N GLY A 389 2.29 -18.26 17.75
CA GLY A 389 2.46 -19.09 18.94
C GLY A 389 3.90 -19.58 19.20
N ARG A 390 4.89 -19.09 18.41
CA ARG A 390 6.33 -19.36 18.56
C ARG A 390 7.16 -18.16 18.08
N SER A 391 8.45 -18.13 18.44
CA SER A 391 9.36 -17.04 18.05
C SER A 391 9.65 -17.05 16.55
N TRP A 392 9.40 -15.93 15.86
CA TRP A 392 9.82 -15.72 14.48
C TRP A 392 11.35 -15.80 14.31
N ALA A 393 12.13 -15.34 15.30
CA ALA A 393 13.59 -15.40 15.24
C ALA A 393 14.11 -16.84 15.19
N GLU A 394 13.43 -17.79 15.83
CA GLU A 394 13.78 -19.22 15.82
C GLU A 394 13.23 -19.94 14.58
N TYR A 395 12.10 -19.47 14.04
CA TYR A 395 11.39 -20.14 12.96
C TYR A 395 11.72 -19.59 11.56
N ARG A 396 12.30 -18.41 11.45
CA ARG A 396 12.54 -17.69 10.20
C ARG A 396 13.17 -18.56 9.12
N ASP A 397 14.29 -19.20 9.42
CA ASP A 397 15.05 -19.94 8.40
C ASP A 397 14.28 -21.19 7.93
N GLU A 398 13.60 -21.91 8.84
CA GLU A 398 12.71 -23.02 8.48
C GLU A 398 11.55 -22.54 7.59
N TYR A 399 10.95 -21.39 7.91
CA TYR A 399 9.87 -20.81 7.12
C TYR A 399 10.34 -20.42 5.71
N MET A 400 11.50 -19.76 5.60
CA MET A 400 12.06 -19.34 4.31
C MET A 400 12.43 -20.52 3.43
N GLU A 401 12.96 -21.60 4.00
CA GLU A 401 13.24 -22.84 3.30
C GLU A 401 11.95 -23.49 2.78
N ALA A 402 10.90 -23.52 3.58
CA ALA A 402 9.60 -24.01 3.15
C ALA A 402 8.98 -23.13 2.06
N LEU A 403 9.16 -21.80 2.16
CA LEU A 403 8.68 -20.84 1.16
C LEU A 403 9.40 -21.04 -0.19
N LEU A 404 10.71 -21.23 -0.19
CA LEU A 404 11.48 -21.54 -1.40
C LEU A 404 11.01 -22.84 -2.06
N ALA A 405 10.77 -23.90 -1.26
CA ALA A 405 10.33 -25.19 -1.78
C ALA A 405 9.00 -25.10 -2.55
N GLU A 406 8.10 -24.17 -2.19
CA GLU A 406 6.87 -23.95 -2.94
C GLU A 406 7.15 -23.45 -4.36
N PHE A 407 8.09 -22.52 -4.51
CA PHE A 407 8.41 -21.92 -5.81
C PHE A 407 9.34 -22.77 -6.68
N GLU A 408 9.90 -23.87 -6.17
CA GLU A 408 10.56 -24.88 -6.98
C GLU A 408 9.58 -25.62 -7.91
N THR A 409 8.28 -25.50 -7.68
CA THR A 409 7.25 -25.95 -8.64
C THR A 409 7.16 -25.06 -9.88
N VAL A 410 7.62 -23.80 -9.79
CA VAL A 410 7.66 -22.82 -10.90
C VAL A 410 9.05 -22.79 -11.53
N ILE A 411 10.09 -22.68 -10.71
CA ILE A 411 11.49 -22.66 -11.13
C ILE A 411 12.18 -23.86 -10.46
N PRO A 412 12.32 -25.01 -11.15
CA PRO A 412 12.95 -26.20 -10.59
C PRO A 412 14.35 -25.92 -10.04
N ASN A 413 14.61 -26.41 -8.85
CA ASN A 413 15.87 -26.24 -8.11
C ASN A 413 16.21 -24.74 -7.83
N LEU A 414 15.20 -23.88 -7.65
CA LEU A 414 15.37 -22.45 -7.40
C LEU A 414 16.39 -22.19 -6.28
N ARG A 415 16.30 -22.95 -5.19
CA ARG A 415 17.21 -22.83 -4.04
C ARG A 415 18.67 -22.99 -4.42
N GLU A 416 19.00 -23.96 -5.27
CA GLU A 416 20.37 -24.24 -5.71
C GLU A 416 20.90 -23.16 -6.67
N HIS A 417 19.99 -22.43 -7.32
CA HIS A 417 20.29 -21.37 -8.29
C HIS A 417 20.42 -20.00 -7.65
N LEU A 418 19.99 -19.80 -6.41
CA LEU A 418 20.16 -18.52 -5.73
C LEU A 418 21.61 -18.32 -5.31
N SER A 419 22.21 -17.21 -5.74
CA SER A 419 23.55 -16.77 -5.32
C SER A 419 23.58 -16.39 -3.83
N PHE A 420 22.47 -15.82 -3.37
CA PHE A 420 22.18 -15.54 -1.97
C PHE A 420 20.67 -15.37 -1.77
N TRP A 421 20.24 -15.43 -0.53
CA TRP A 421 18.94 -14.94 -0.12
C TRP A 421 18.98 -14.35 1.29
N VAL A 422 18.01 -13.48 1.60
CA VAL A 422 17.80 -12.91 2.93
C VAL A 422 16.30 -12.86 3.21
N GLY A 423 15.90 -13.24 4.42
CA GLY A 423 14.49 -13.28 4.82
C GLY A 423 14.16 -12.23 5.86
N GLY A 424 13.00 -11.57 5.69
CA GLY A 424 12.35 -10.70 6.67
C GLY A 424 11.04 -11.33 7.18
N THR A 425 10.74 -11.11 8.44
CA THR A 425 9.57 -11.63 9.15
C THR A 425 8.67 -10.48 9.62
N PRO A 426 7.46 -10.73 10.13
CA PRO A 426 6.61 -9.69 10.73
C PRO A 426 7.32 -8.82 11.79
N VAL A 427 8.19 -9.42 12.59
CA VAL A 427 8.98 -8.69 13.61
C VAL A 427 10.02 -7.76 12.96
N ASP A 428 10.60 -8.16 11.83
CA ASP A 428 11.50 -7.30 11.08
C ASP A 428 10.74 -6.11 10.47
N ILE A 429 9.53 -6.34 9.92
CA ILE A 429 8.68 -5.28 9.38
C ILE A 429 8.32 -4.28 10.47
N GLU A 430 7.89 -4.75 11.65
CA GLU A 430 7.60 -3.87 12.80
C GLU A 430 8.84 -3.06 13.20
N ARG A 431 10.00 -3.70 13.29
CA ARG A 431 11.26 -3.03 13.65
C ARG A 431 11.62 -1.88 12.70
N TYR A 432 11.45 -2.08 11.38
CA TYR A 432 11.78 -1.09 10.37
C TYR A 432 10.74 0.01 10.21
N THR A 433 9.46 -0.35 10.29
CA THR A 433 8.36 0.59 10.01
C THR A 433 7.73 1.18 11.26
N ARG A 434 7.87 0.53 12.41
CA ARG A 434 7.12 0.74 13.65
C ARG A 434 5.60 0.60 13.46
N ASN A 435 5.16 -0.05 12.40
CA ASN A 435 3.76 -0.41 12.27
C ASN A 435 3.41 -1.48 13.30
N TYR A 436 2.34 -1.23 14.06
CA TYR A 436 1.85 -2.13 15.09
C TYR A 436 1.64 -3.55 14.53
N GLU A 437 2.24 -4.55 15.19
CA GLU A 437 2.23 -5.95 14.75
C GLU A 437 2.73 -6.14 13.31
N GLY A 438 3.65 -5.28 12.84
CA GLY A 438 4.20 -5.35 11.48
C GLY A 438 3.16 -5.21 10.38
N ALA A 439 2.01 -4.56 10.64
CA ALA A 439 0.91 -4.41 9.70
C ALA A 439 1.37 -3.78 8.37
N THR A 440 1.16 -4.50 7.26
CA THR A 440 1.56 -4.03 5.92
C THR A 440 0.48 -3.23 5.20
N TYR A 441 -0.79 -3.37 5.64
CA TYR A 441 -1.96 -2.73 5.02
C TYR A 441 -2.70 -1.76 5.96
N GLY A 442 -2.06 -1.35 7.06
CA GLY A 442 -2.70 -0.55 8.11
C GLY A 442 -3.81 -1.33 8.81
N TRP A 443 -5.03 -0.83 8.80
CA TRP A 443 -6.17 -1.57 9.36
C TRP A 443 -6.63 -2.69 8.43
N GLU A 444 -7.13 -3.79 9.02
CA GLU A 444 -7.71 -4.93 8.30
C GLU A 444 -8.81 -4.48 7.32
N LEU A 445 -8.84 -5.05 6.10
CA LEU A 445 -9.72 -4.62 5.02
C LEU A 445 -11.09 -5.32 5.04
N VAL A 446 -11.71 -5.36 6.21
CA VAL A 446 -13.03 -5.96 6.43
C VAL A 446 -14.15 -4.91 6.32
N PRO A 447 -15.41 -5.29 5.98
CA PRO A 447 -16.51 -4.34 5.84
C PRO A 447 -16.77 -3.48 7.08
N ALA A 448 -16.38 -3.96 8.27
CA ALA A 448 -16.56 -3.24 9.52
C ALA A 448 -15.60 -2.05 9.73
N GLN A 449 -14.48 -2.00 9.01
CA GLN A 449 -13.43 -1.00 9.20
C GLN A 449 -12.82 -0.50 7.88
N ILE A 450 -13.68 -0.18 6.90
CA ILE A 450 -13.32 0.36 5.60
C ILE A 450 -13.95 1.75 5.38
N GLY A 451 -13.30 2.60 4.58
CA GLY A 451 -13.75 3.96 4.25
C GLY A 451 -13.93 4.81 5.50
N SER A 452 -15.03 5.55 5.65
CA SER A 452 -15.30 6.44 6.80
C SER A 452 -15.36 5.76 8.17
N LYS A 453 -15.28 4.43 8.24
CA LYS A 453 -15.11 3.68 9.50
C LYS A 453 -13.66 3.67 9.97
N ARG A 454 -12.71 3.98 9.11
CA ARG A 454 -11.30 4.23 9.46
C ARG A 454 -11.13 5.64 10.01
N LEU A 455 -9.91 5.97 10.46
CA LEU A 455 -9.59 7.32 10.90
C LEU A 455 -9.54 8.27 9.70
N GLY A 456 -10.13 9.45 9.83
CA GLY A 456 -10.05 10.50 8.81
C GLY A 456 -8.73 11.29 8.92
N HIS A 457 -8.54 12.22 7.98
CA HIS A 457 -7.35 13.09 7.95
C HIS A 457 -7.29 14.05 9.13
N SER A 458 -8.43 14.64 9.52
CA SER A 458 -8.52 15.52 10.69
C SER A 458 -8.68 14.69 11.96
N THR A 459 -8.07 15.15 13.03
CA THR A 459 -8.16 14.53 14.37
C THR A 459 -8.94 15.45 15.33
N PRO A 460 -9.27 14.96 16.54
CA PRO A 460 -9.84 15.82 17.58
C PRO A 460 -8.91 16.89 18.13
N LEU A 461 -7.60 16.79 17.86
CA LEU A 461 -6.60 17.78 18.29
C LEU A 461 -6.37 18.78 17.16
N GLU A 462 -6.55 20.05 17.46
CA GLU A 462 -6.39 21.11 16.47
C GLU A 462 -4.95 21.17 15.96
N GLY A 463 -4.78 21.24 14.63
CA GLY A 463 -3.47 21.27 13.97
C GLY A 463 -2.82 19.89 13.78
N LEU A 464 -3.43 18.80 14.32
CA LEU A 464 -2.96 17.45 14.08
C LEU A 464 -3.75 16.77 12.96
N TYR A 465 -3.03 16.27 11.97
CA TYR A 465 -3.58 15.53 10.83
C TYR A 465 -2.93 14.15 10.69
N LEU A 466 -3.64 13.23 10.04
CA LEU A 466 -3.13 11.92 9.66
C LEU A 466 -3.04 11.80 8.14
N CYS A 467 -2.04 11.07 7.64
CA CYS A 467 -1.98 10.60 6.27
C CYS A 467 -1.44 9.16 6.21
N GLY A 468 -1.43 8.58 5.00
CA GLY A 468 -0.93 7.21 4.79
C GLY A 468 -2.00 6.14 4.98
N HIS A 469 -1.57 4.89 5.05
CA HIS A 469 -2.45 3.70 4.99
C HIS A 469 -3.35 3.50 6.22
N TRP A 470 -3.12 4.25 7.30
CA TRP A 470 -3.96 4.21 8.51
C TRP A 470 -5.23 5.07 8.37
N THR A 471 -5.33 5.86 7.31
CA THR A 471 -6.49 6.72 7.03
C THR A 471 -7.59 6.01 6.23
N GLU A 472 -8.65 6.74 5.91
CA GLU A 472 -9.84 6.22 5.22
C GLU A 472 -9.58 5.73 3.80
N GLU A 473 -8.52 6.21 3.12
CA GLU A 473 -8.09 5.69 1.82
C GLU A 473 -7.58 4.26 1.91
N GLY A 474 -6.91 3.91 3.00
CA GLY A 474 -6.32 2.60 3.20
C GLY A 474 -5.01 2.38 2.45
N PRO A 475 -4.62 1.12 2.28
CA PRO A 475 -3.34 0.74 1.65
C PRO A 475 -3.38 0.87 0.12
N ALA A 476 -2.28 0.60 -0.48
CA ALA A 476 -1.82 0.67 -1.86
C ALA A 476 -1.07 1.97 -2.15
N SER A 477 -0.06 1.87 -3.03
CA SER A 477 0.87 2.98 -3.35
C SER A 477 0.15 4.27 -3.73
N PHE A 478 -0.77 4.17 -4.68
CA PHE A 478 -1.59 5.27 -5.12
C PHE A 478 -2.49 5.84 -4.00
N ARG A 479 -3.13 4.98 -3.20
CA ARG A 479 -4.08 5.43 -2.16
C ARG A 479 -3.39 6.19 -1.03
N VAL A 480 -2.17 5.82 -0.67
CA VAL A 480 -1.40 6.59 0.33
C VAL A 480 -0.92 7.94 -0.21
N ILE A 481 -0.65 8.05 -1.53
CA ILE A 481 -0.40 9.33 -2.19
C ILE A 481 -1.68 10.19 -2.18
N LEU A 482 -2.83 9.61 -2.52
CA LEU A 482 -4.13 10.28 -2.45
C LEU A 482 -4.44 10.76 -1.03
N SER A 483 -4.11 9.96 -0.02
CA SER A 483 -4.19 10.37 1.38
C SER A 483 -3.36 11.63 1.67
N GLY A 484 -2.13 11.71 1.12
CA GLY A 484 -1.29 12.91 1.20
C GLY A 484 -1.94 14.14 0.54
N ILE A 485 -2.50 13.97 -0.67
CA ILE A 485 -3.24 15.02 -1.40
C ILE A 485 -4.44 15.53 -0.60
N ASN A 486 -5.24 14.60 -0.08
CA ASN A 486 -6.43 14.93 0.71
C ASN A 486 -6.08 15.61 2.03
N THR A 487 -5.00 15.19 2.69
CA THR A 487 -4.50 15.82 3.90
C THR A 487 -4.00 17.23 3.63
N ALA A 488 -3.20 17.45 2.58
CA ALA A 488 -2.73 18.77 2.20
C ALA A 488 -3.90 19.70 1.83
N SER A 489 -4.86 19.20 1.04
CA SER A 489 -6.07 19.96 0.68
C SER A 489 -6.88 20.36 1.93
N ARG A 490 -7.00 19.46 2.90
CA ARG A 490 -7.68 19.71 4.16
C ARG A 490 -6.97 20.80 4.97
N ILE A 491 -5.65 20.75 5.06
CA ILE A 491 -4.84 21.76 5.76
C ILE A 491 -5.01 23.13 5.12
N LEU A 492 -5.01 23.23 3.78
CA LEU A 492 -5.25 24.49 3.09
C LEU A 492 -6.62 25.08 3.44
N VAL A 493 -7.67 24.27 3.41
CA VAL A 493 -9.03 24.69 3.78
C VAL A 493 -9.09 25.16 5.24
N ASP A 494 -8.56 24.38 6.18
CA ASP A 494 -8.58 24.70 7.61
C ASP A 494 -7.74 25.93 7.95
N SER A 495 -6.70 26.21 7.15
CA SER A 495 -5.88 27.43 7.26
C SER A 495 -6.51 28.67 6.60
N GLY A 496 -7.68 28.53 5.97
CA GLY A 496 -8.35 29.62 5.26
C GLY A 496 -7.65 30.05 3.97
N SER A 497 -6.81 29.19 3.36
CA SER A 497 -6.16 29.48 2.09
C SER A 497 -7.19 29.55 0.95
N ALA A 498 -7.00 30.49 0.04
CA ALA A 498 -7.75 30.54 -1.21
C ALA A 498 -7.18 29.58 -2.28
N GLU A 499 -6.00 29.03 -2.04
CA GLU A 499 -5.35 28.08 -2.94
C GLU A 499 -5.99 26.69 -2.84
N THR A 500 -6.02 25.98 -3.95
CA THR A 500 -6.55 24.62 -4.03
C THR A 500 -5.55 23.71 -4.73
N ILE A 501 -5.47 22.46 -4.29
CA ILE A 501 -4.74 21.44 -5.01
C ILE A 501 -5.68 20.91 -6.10
N PRO A 502 -5.22 20.75 -7.37
CA PRO A 502 -6.03 20.18 -8.44
C PRO A 502 -6.59 18.81 -8.05
N SER A 503 -7.78 18.50 -8.55
CA SER A 503 -8.32 17.15 -8.41
C SER A 503 -7.55 16.23 -9.37
N PHE A 504 -6.99 15.17 -8.83
CA PHE A 504 -6.34 14.11 -9.61
C PHE A 504 -7.24 12.87 -9.63
N LYS A 505 -8.56 13.05 -9.80
CA LYS A 505 -9.49 11.92 -9.88
C LYS A 505 -9.47 11.31 -11.27
N PRO A 506 -9.71 9.99 -11.41
CA PRO A 506 -9.79 9.32 -12.72
C PRO A 506 -10.77 9.97 -13.70
N ALA A 507 -11.85 10.58 -13.19
CA ALA A 507 -12.86 11.30 -14.01
C ALA A 507 -12.33 12.60 -14.64
N ASP A 508 -11.21 13.14 -14.15
CA ASP A 508 -10.62 14.39 -14.63
C ASP A 508 -9.49 14.14 -15.64
N ILE A 509 -9.17 12.89 -15.94
CA ILE A 509 -8.09 12.51 -16.87
C ILE A 509 -8.67 12.38 -18.29
N PRO A 510 -8.21 13.23 -19.28
CA PRO A 510 -8.63 13.11 -20.67
C PRO A 510 -8.19 11.75 -21.25
N GLY A 511 -9.15 10.93 -21.63
CA GLY A 511 -8.88 9.61 -22.24
C GLY A 511 -9.38 8.40 -21.42
N LEU A 512 -9.63 8.55 -20.12
CA LEU A 512 -10.45 7.64 -19.34
C LEU A 512 -11.94 7.95 -19.58
N ALA A 513 -12.39 7.88 -20.81
CA ALA A 513 -13.81 8.00 -21.12
C ALA A 513 -14.57 6.84 -20.49
N LEU A 514 -15.51 7.19 -19.62
CA LEU A 514 -16.50 6.33 -18.94
C LEU A 514 -17.39 5.59 -19.96
#